data_0efd0409274cc5e52871cae79f6ec26e
#
_entry.id   0efd0409274cc5e52871cae79f6ec26e
#
_cell.length_a   1.000
_cell.length_b   1.000
_cell.length_c   1.000
_cell.angle_alpha   90.00
_cell.angle_beta   90.00
_cell.angle_gamma   90.00
#
_symmetry.space_group_name_H-M   'P 1'
#
loop_
_entity.id
_entity.type
_entity.pdbx_description
1 polymer ?
#
loop_
_entity_poly.entity_id
_entity_poly.type
_entity_poly.pdbx_seq_one_letter_code
_entity_poly.pdbx_strand_id
1 'polypeptide(L)'
;MRYPRTWLQPGWLAARRIKRFLDTLRRSSGTVLHLGAGGKRIEGALNCDLHDPSADRKWDATHLTEVADASVDIVEHHHVIEHLSAAALPRALTEWARVLKPGGLLVVSAPDLETVLTRWLAMSETERWDYGIKMIYGSQEHDGMFHKNGFTPRRLADVLEPFGLHQEWHYRGYPRRPTPSFIAIARKRS
;
A
#
# COMPACT_ATOMS: atom_id res chain seq x y z
N MET A 1 -3.08 -18.92 7.87
CA MET A 1 -3.09 -18.46 6.46
C MET A 1 -1.80 -18.92 5.78
N ARG A 2 -1.84 -19.36 4.50
CA ARG A 2 -0.62 -19.72 3.75
C ARG A 2 -0.34 -18.66 2.70
N TYR A 3 0.75 -17.91 2.85
CA TYR A 3 1.17 -16.89 1.90
C TYR A 3 1.75 -17.50 0.62
N PRO A 4 1.64 -16.80 -0.53
CA PRO A 4 2.19 -17.29 -1.79
C PRO A 4 3.69 -17.51 -1.71
N ARG A 5 4.19 -18.68 -2.16
CA ARG A 5 5.61 -18.94 -2.37
C ARG A 5 6.00 -18.43 -3.76
N THR A 6 6.70 -17.31 -3.83
CA THR A 6 6.95 -16.60 -5.10
C THR A 6 8.43 -16.42 -5.43
N TRP A 7 9.34 -16.78 -4.54
CA TRP A 7 10.77 -16.47 -4.57
C TRP A 7 11.56 -17.03 -5.76
N LEU A 8 11.09 -18.14 -6.35
CA LEU A 8 11.78 -18.84 -7.46
C LEU A 8 11.00 -18.74 -8.78
N GLN A 9 10.07 -17.78 -8.91
CA GLN A 9 9.19 -17.70 -10.07
C GLN A 9 9.46 -16.44 -10.90
N PRO A 10 9.27 -16.51 -12.25
CA PRO A 10 9.24 -15.33 -13.08
C PRO A 10 8.26 -14.29 -12.52
N GLY A 11 8.64 -13.01 -12.51
CA GLY A 11 7.87 -11.96 -11.87
C GLY A 11 6.39 -11.86 -12.30
N TRP A 12 6.06 -12.26 -13.54
CA TRP A 12 4.67 -12.28 -14.02
C TRP A 12 3.83 -13.40 -13.38
N LEU A 13 4.43 -14.58 -13.14
CA LEU A 13 3.77 -15.68 -12.43
C LEU A 13 3.55 -15.34 -10.96
N ALA A 14 4.56 -14.75 -10.32
CA ALA A 14 4.45 -14.27 -8.95
C ALA A 14 3.33 -13.24 -8.83
N ALA A 15 3.26 -12.25 -9.72
CA ALA A 15 2.22 -11.22 -9.71
C ALA A 15 0.81 -11.82 -9.87
N ARG A 16 0.63 -12.81 -10.79
CA ARG A 16 -0.66 -13.50 -10.96
C ARG A 16 -1.07 -14.30 -9.72
N ARG A 17 -0.12 -14.97 -9.05
CA ARG A 17 -0.39 -15.72 -7.81
C ARG A 17 -0.76 -14.79 -6.66
N ILE A 18 -0.03 -13.68 -6.51
CA ILE A 18 -0.31 -12.68 -5.48
C ILE A 18 -1.70 -12.09 -5.73
N LYS A 19 -2.01 -11.66 -6.96
CA LYS A 19 -3.34 -11.15 -7.30
C LYS A 19 -4.44 -12.15 -6.93
N ARG A 20 -4.31 -13.42 -7.37
CA ARG A 20 -5.29 -14.47 -7.05
C ARG A 20 -5.43 -14.70 -5.55
N PHE A 21 -4.33 -14.66 -4.80
CA PHE A 21 -4.34 -14.78 -3.35
C PHE A 21 -5.10 -13.61 -2.71
N LEU A 22 -4.83 -12.36 -3.11
CA LEU A 22 -5.54 -11.18 -2.61
C LEU A 22 -7.03 -11.24 -2.94
N ASP A 23 -7.38 -11.62 -4.17
CA ASP A 23 -8.78 -11.76 -4.58
C ASP A 23 -9.51 -12.84 -3.74
N THR A 24 -8.83 -13.94 -3.40
CA THR A 24 -9.38 -14.97 -2.51
C THR A 24 -9.52 -14.44 -1.08
N LEU A 25 -8.51 -13.74 -0.59
CA LEU A 25 -8.51 -13.14 0.75
C LEU A 25 -9.70 -12.19 0.92
N ARG A 26 -9.90 -11.27 -0.02
CA ARG A 26 -11.01 -10.31 0.01
C ARG A 26 -12.37 -11.01 0.01
N ARG A 27 -12.56 -12.01 -0.87
CA ARG A 27 -13.82 -12.78 -0.94
C ARG A 27 -14.13 -13.61 0.31
N SER A 28 -13.09 -14.03 1.05
CA SER A 28 -13.25 -14.78 2.30
C SER A 28 -13.35 -13.89 3.54
N SER A 29 -13.15 -12.58 3.39
CA SER A 29 -13.25 -11.58 4.45
C SER A 29 -14.62 -10.90 4.42
N GLY A 30 -15.02 -10.30 5.53
CA GLY A 30 -16.26 -9.54 5.61
C GLY A 30 -16.11 -8.14 5.01
N THR A 31 -15.60 -7.19 5.80
CA THR A 31 -15.48 -5.78 5.39
C THR A 31 -14.06 -5.47 4.89
N VAL A 32 -13.97 -5.03 3.64
CA VAL A 32 -12.71 -4.57 3.02
C VAL A 32 -12.79 -3.07 2.76
N LEU A 33 -11.86 -2.32 3.32
CA LEU A 33 -11.70 -0.88 3.10
C LEU A 33 -10.50 -0.62 2.20
N HIS A 34 -10.73 -0.10 1.00
CA HIS A 34 -9.68 0.27 0.05
C HIS A 34 -9.48 1.77 0.07
N LEU A 35 -8.34 2.22 0.58
CA LEU A 35 -7.96 3.63 0.72
C LEU A 35 -7.10 4.10 -0.46
N GLY A 36 -7.34 5.32 -0.93
CA GLY A 36 -6.63 5.90 -2.06
C GLY A 36 -6.90 5.13 -3.36
N ALA A 37 -8.17 4.89 -3.67
CA ALA A 37 -8.59 4.08 -4.81
C ALA A 37 -8.14 4.66 -6.16
N GLY A 38 -8.11 5.98 -6.31
CA GLY A 38 -7.58 6.68 -7.49
C GLY A 38 -8.10 6.11 -8.80
N GLY A 39 -9.40 5.92 -8.97
CA GLY A 39 -10.05 5.32 -10.13
C GLY A 39 -9.82 3.79 -10.28
N LYS A 40 -9.08 3.13 -9.38
CA LYS A 40 -8.83 1.68 -9.40
C LYS A 40 -9.67 0.99 -8.33
N ARG A 41 -10.88 0.63 -8.68
CA ARG A 41 -11.80 -0.01 -7.75
C ARG A 41 -11.42 -1.47 -7.50
N ILE A 42 -11.57 -1.90 -6.26
CA ILE A 42 -11.54 -3.30 -5.84
C ILE A 42 -12.99 -3.75 -5.68
N GLU A 43 -13.37 -4.78 -6.43
CA GLU A 43 -14.73 -5.37 -6.35
C GLU A 43 -14.96 -5.94 -4.94
N GLY A 44 -16.12 -5.62 -4.37
CA GLY A 44 -16.51 -6.05 -3.03
C GLY A 44 -15.86 -5.27 -1.88
N ALA A 45 -15.02 -4.27 -2.18
CA ALA A 45 -14.46 -3.36 -1.18
C ALA A 45 -15.23 -2.02 -1.17
N LEU A 46 -15.23 -1.34 -0.03
CA LEU A 46 -15.58 0.07 0.07
C LEU A 46 -14.38 0.89 -0.42
N ASN A 47 -14.49 1.45 -1.63
CA ASN A 47 -13.41 2.19 -2.28
C ASN A 47 -13.47 3.66 -1.89
N CYS A 48 -12.45 4.12 -1.16
CA CYS A 48 -12.37 5.47 -0.62
C CYS A 48 -11.20 6.23 -1.24
N ASP A 49 -11.44 7.48 -1.57
CA ASP A 49 -10.41 8.39 -2.07
C ASP A 49 -10.76 9.84 -1.69
N LEU A 50 -9.75 10.66 -1.44
CA LEU A 50 -9.96 12.06 -1.08
C LEU A 50 -10.27 12.93 -2.31
N HIS A 51 -9.72 12.57 -3.46
CA HIS A 51 -9.72 13.39 -4.67
C HIS A 51 -10.55 12.79 -5.82
N ASP A 52 -10.69 11.46 -5.89
CA ASP A 52 -11.44 10.79 -6.95
C ASP A 52 -12.96 10.93 -6.72
N PRO A 53 -13.69 11.63 -7.62
CA PRO A 53 -15.13 11.79 -7.50
C PRO A 53 -15.91 10.49 -7.71
N SER A 54 -15.30 9.44 -8.30
CA SER A 54 -15.92 8.14 -8.52
C SER A 54 -15.81 7.19 -7.32
N ALA A 55 -15.12 7.59 -6.25
CA ALA A 55 -14.98 6.80 -5.03
C ALA A 55 -16.34 6.61 -4.33
N ASP A 56 -16.52 5.48 -3.64
CA ASP A 56 -17.74 5.21 -2.85
C ASP A 56 -17.86 6.18 -1.66
N ARG A 57 -16.70 6.62 -1.14
CA ARG A 57 -16.60 7.61 -0.06
C ARG A 57 -15.42 8.54 -0.31
N LYS A 58 -15.64 9.82 -0.03
CA LYS A 58 -14.62 10.86 -0.10
C LYS A 58 -13.96 11.01 1.28
N TRP A 59 -13.08 10.08 1.64
CA TRP A 59 -12.43 10.04 2.94
C TRP A 59 -10.92 10.29 2.85
N ASP A 60 -10.41 11.01 3.86
CA ASP A 60 -8.98 11.14 4.11
C ASP A 60 -8.46 9.87 4.82
N ALA A 61 -7.48 9.21 4.24
CA ALA A 61 -6.86 8.00 4.79
C ALA A 61 -6.23 8.22 6.18
N THR A 62 -6.01 9.48 6.58
CA THR A 62 -5.50 9.85 7.91
C THR A 62 -6.60 10.13 8.94
N HIS A 63 -7.88 10.05 8.54
CA HIS A 63 -9.01 10.48 9.36
C HIS A 63 -10.28 9.69 9.02
N LEU A 64 -10.44 8.51 9.61
CA LEU A 64 -11.51 7.56 9.30
C LEU A 64 -12.63 7.61 10.38
N THR A 65 -13.02 8.79 10.84
CA THR A 65 -13.97 8.98 11.95
C THR A 65 -15.34 8.36 11.71
N GLU A 66 -15.75 8.18 10.46
CA GLU A 66 -17.03 7.54 10.11
C GLU A 66 -16.95 6.00 10.19
N VAL A 67 -15.75 5.44 10.36
CA VAL A 67 -15.52 3.99 10.46
C VAL A 67 -15.40 3.61 11.94
N ALA A 68 -16.27 2.71 12.41
CA ALA A 68 -16.25 2.24 13.78
C ALA A 68 -14.97 1.47 14.12
N ASP A 69 -14.58 1.49 15.40
CA ASP A 69 -13.46 0.71 15.92
C ASP A 69 -13.69 -0.79 15.66
N ALA A 70 -12.62 -1.51 15.34
CA ALA A 70 -12.62 -2.95 15.18
C ALA A 70 -13.77 -3.48 14.27
N SER A 71 -14.09 -2.75 13.19
CA SER A 71 -15.19 -3.07 12.27
C SER A 71 -14.74 -3.62 10.91
N VAL A 72 -13.46 -3.46 10.57
CA VAL A 72 -12.91 -3.78 9.26
C VAL A 72 -12.04 -5.03 9.32
N ASP A 73 -12.22 -5.98 8.39
CA ASP A 73 -11.41 -7.18 8.30
C ASP A 73 -10.11 -6.93 7.55
N ILE A 74 -10.15 -6.09 6.50
CA ILE A 74 -8.98 -5.72 5.70
C ILE A 74 -9.00 -4.22 5.44
N VAL A 75 -7.90 -3.54 5.78
CA VAL A 75 -7.53 -2.24 5.22
C VAL A 75 -6.50 -2.47 4.12
N GLU A 76 -6.79 -2.01 2.93
CA GLU A 76 -5.90 -2.17 1.77
C GLU A 76 -5.64 -0.82 1.11
N HIS A 77 -4.39 -0.58 0.72
CA HIS A 77 -4.03 0.58 -0.09
C HIS A 77 -2.83 0.29 -1.00
N HIS A 78 -2.82 0.95 -2.14
CA HIS A 78 -1.78 0.83 -3.14
C HIS A 78 -1.26 2.20 -3.52
N HIS A 79 0.01 2.48 -3.22
CA HIS A 79 0.64 3.78 -3.49
C HIS A 79 -0.07 4.95 -2.79
N VAL A 80 -0.22 4.86 -1.46
CA VAL A 80 -0.79 5.89 -0.59
C VAL A 80 0.20 6.30 0.49
N ILE A 81 0.84 5.33 1.14
CA ILE A 81 1.68 5.58 2.33
C ILE A 81 2.88 6.48 2.04
N GLU A 82 3.42 6.44 0.83
CA GLU A 82 4.52 7.30 0.38
C GLU A 82 4.12 8.77 0.25
N HIS A 83 2.84 9.06 0.09
CA HIS A 83 2.30 10.42 0.01
C HIS A 83 2.03 11.06 1.37
N LEU A 84 2.03 10.27 2.44
CA LEU A 84 1.85 10.75 3.80
C LEU A 84 3.13 11.42 4.31
N SER A 85 3.00 12.63 4.86
CA SER A 85 4.14 13.30 5.50
C SER A 85 4.55 12.58 6.79
N ALA A 86 5.74 12.88 7.33
CA ALA A 86 6.20 12.36 8.61
C ALA A 86 5.21 12.63 9.76
N ALA A 87 4.50 13.77 9.72
CA ALA A 87 3.48 14.12 10.71
C ALA A 87 2.13 13.42 10.46
N ALA A 88 1.77 13.13 9.21
CA ALA A 88 0.51 12.49 8.85
C ALA A 88 0.55 10.96 9.03
N LEU A 89 1.71 10.35 8.81
CA LEU A 89 1.88 8.90 8.85
C LEU A 89 1.45 8.27 10.19
N PRO A 90 1.88 8.76 11.37
CA PRO A 90 1.42 8.18 12.63
C PRO A 90 -0.10 8.25 12.81
N ARG A 91 -0.74 9.34 12.37
CA ARG A 91 -2.21 9.48 12.44
C ARG A 91 -2.91 8.44 11.57
N ALA A 92 -2.46 8.26 10.33
CA ALA A 92 -3.00 7.24 9.45
C ALA A 92 -2.86 5.83 10.04
N LEU A 93 -1.68 5.49 10.57
CA LEU A 93 -1.41 4.19 11.19
C LEU A 93 -2.27 3.95 12.44
N THR A 94 -2.50 4.98 13.24
CA THR A 94 -3.43 4.91 14.38
C THR A 94 -4.86 4.61 13.91
N GLU A 95 -5.36 5.31 12.90
CA GLU A 95 -6.69 5.10 12.34
C GLU A 95 -6.82 3.71 11.69
N TRP A 96 -5.84 3.28 10.89
CA TRP A 96 -5.88 1.96 10.27
C TRP A 96 -5.87 0.84 11.32
N ALA A 97 -5.03 0.99 12.35
CA ALA A 97 -5.02 0.05 13.48
C ALA A 97 -6.33 0.07 14.26
N ARG A 98 -6.94 1.25 14.50
CA ARG A 98 -8.20 1.40 15.22
C ARG A 98 -9.35 0.68 14.51
N VAL A 99 -9.53 0.93 13.21
CA VAL A 99 -10.67 0.38 12.46
C VAL A 99 -10.54 -1.12 12.19
N LEU A 100 -9.32 -1.65 12.12
CA LEU A 100 -9.09 -3.08 11.95
C LEU A 100 -9.59 -3.88 13.16
N LYS A 101 -10.28 -4.98 12.92
CA LYS A 101 -10.59 -6.00 13.93
C LYS A 101 -9.30 -6.60 14.51
N PRO A 102 -9.30 -7.14 15.75
CA PRO A 102 -8.25 -8.02 16.21
C PRO A 102 -8.03 -9.15 15.20
N GLY A 103 -6.77 -9.37 14.78
CA GLY A 103 -6.44 -10.33 13.72
C GLY A 103 -6.73 -9.86 12.30
N GLY A 104 -7.30 -8.67 12.11
CA GLY A 104 -7.52 -8.05 10.81
C GLY A 104 -6.21 -7.74 10.07
N LEU A 105 -6.28 -7.51 8.78
CA LEU A 105 -5.12 -7.39 7.90
C LEU A 105 -4.97 -5.98 7.32
N LEU A 106 -3.75 -5.49 7.32
CA LEU A 106 -3.32 -4.34 6.53
C LEU A 106 -2.54 -4.83 5.31
N VAL A 107 -3.02 -4.48 4.11
CA VAL A 107 -2.35 -4.79 2.83
C VAL A 107 -1.78 -3.49 2.26
N VAL A 108 -0.47 -3.44 2.12
CA VAL A 108 0.27 -2.24 1.67
C VAL A 108 1.05 -2.55 0.41
N SER A 109 0.90 -1.72 -0.64
CA SER A 109 1.85 -1.67 -1.73
C SER A 109 2.40 -0.26 -1.87
N ALA A 110 3.73 -0.14 -1.99
CA ALA A 110 4.43 1.13 -2.10
C ALA A 110 5.68 1.00 -2.99
N PRO A 111 6.26 2.10 -3.49
CA PRO A 111 7.56 2.07 -4.13
C PRO A 111 8.62 1.48 -3.21
N ASP A 112 9.44 0.57 -3.74
CA ASP A 112 10.59 0.02 -3.03
C ASP A 112 11.78 0.96 -3.22
N LEU A 113 12.03 1.82 -2.24
CA LEU A 113 13.00 2.90 -2.37
C LEU A 113 14.41 2.40 -2.72
N GLU A 114 14.87 1.29 -2.15
CA GLU A 114 16.17 0.70 -2.50
C GLU A 114 16.24 0.30 -3.97
N THR A 115 15.19 -0.40 -4.46
CA THR A 115 15.13 -0.82 -5.87
C THR A 115 14.94 0.39 -6.80
N VAL A 116 14.18 1.39 -6.39
CA VAL A 116 14.00 2.65 -7.13
C VAL A 116 15.34 3.38 -7.29
N LEU A 117 16.10 3.56 -6.21
CA LEU A 117 17.41 4.22 -6.24
C LEU A 117 18.43 3.45 -7.06
N THR A 118 18.49 2.12 -6.89
CA THR A 118 19.38 1.24 -7.69
C THR A 118 19.07 1.38 -9.18
N ARG A 119 17.78 1.37 -9.53
CA ARG A 119 17.36 1.53 -10.93
C ARG A 119 17.67 2.92 -11.45
N TRP A 120 17.43 3.96 -10.67
CA TRP A 120 17.73 5.35 -11.03
C TRP A 120 19.23 5.54 -11.32
N LEU A 121 20.10 4.97 -10.48
CA LEU A 121 21.55 5.03 -10.69
C LEU A 121 22.00 4.32 -11.98
N ALA A 122 21.29 3.29 -12.41
CA ALA A 122 21.59 2.55 -13.64
C ALA A 122 21.03 3.20 -14.93
N MET A 123 20.19 4.23 -14.81
CA MET A 123 19.62 4.96 -15.94
C MET A 123 20.64 5.90 -16.58
N SER A 124 20.48 6.21 -17.87
CA SER A 124 21.14 7.34 -18.52
C SER A 124 20.76 8.66 -17.87
N GLU A 125 21.55 9.70 -18.09
CA GLU A 125 21.28 11.04 -17.52
C GLU A 125 19.91 11.55 -17.95
N THR A 126 19.57 11.45 -19.22
CA THR A 126 18.25 11.84 -19.74
C THR A 126 17.12 11.09 -19.05
N GLU A 127 17.19 9.75 -18.97
CA GLU A 127 16.16 8.95 -18.31
C GLU A 127 16.00 9.29 -16.82
N ARG A 128 17.09 9.62 -16.12
CA ARG A 128 17.05 10.04 -14.72
C ARG A 128 16.15 11.25 -14.50
N TRP A 129 16.29 12.27 -15.35
CA TRP A 129 15.60 13.53 -15.18
C TRP A 129 14.21 13.57 -15.83
N ASP A 130 13.97 12.81 -16.90
CA ASP A 130 12.66 12.77 -17.56
C ASP A 130 11.66 11.89 -16.81
N TYR A 131 12.10 10.70 -16.41
CA TYR A 131 11.24 9.69 -15.80
C TYR A 131 11.70 9.26 -14.39
N GLY A 132 12.98 9.02 -14.22
CA GLY A 132 13.53 8.45 -12.99
C GLY A 132 13.26 9.32 -11.76
N ILE A 133 13.30 10.64 -11.92
CA ILE A 133 13.02 11.60 -10.83
C ILE A 133 11.60 11.45 -10.28
N LYS A 134 10.62 11.12 -11.15
CA LYS A 134 9.23 10.92 -10.76
C LYS A 134 9.03 9.65 -9.91
N MET A 135 9.90 8.65 -10.05
CA MET A 135 9.86 7.47 -9.17
C MET A 135 10.23 7.83 -7.73
N ILE A 136 11.08 8.86 -7.54
CA ILE A 136 11.57 9.30 -6.23
C ILE A 136 10.61 10.31 -5.61
N TYR A 137 10.19 11.32 -6.37
CA TYR A 137 9.42 12.47 -5.85
C TYR A 137 7.93 12.44 -6.18
N GLY A 138 7.45 11.43 -6.92
CA GLY A 138 6.08 11.38 -7.44
C GLY A 138 5.89 12.19 -8.71
N SER A 139 4.69 12.15 -9.29
CA SER A 139 4.38 12.89 -10.53
C SER A 139 4.28 14.41 -10.33
N GLN A 140 3.97 14.85 -9.12
CA GLN A 140 3.84 16.26 -8.72
C GLN A 140 2.74 17.03 -9.48
N GLU A 141 1.80 16.32 -10.09
CA GLU A 141 0.69 16.93 -10.84
C GLU A 141 -0.27 17.74 -9.95
N HIS A 142 -0.35 17.35 -8.66
CA HIS A 142 -1.03 18.08 -7.59
C HIS A 142 -0.44 17.68 -6.23
N ASP A 143 -0.77 18.40 -5.16
CA ASP A 143 -0.18 18.24 -3.82
C ASP A 143 -0.27 16.81 -3.25
N GLY A 144 -1.30 16.04 -3.64
CA GLY A 144 -1.47 14.65 -3.26
C GLY A 144 -0.52 13.67 -3.96
N MET A 145 0.20 14.10 -5.02
CA MET A 145 1.06 13.22 -5.83
C MET A 145 2.55 13.32 -5.50
N PHE A 146 2.93 14.12 -4.51
CA PHE A 146 4.31 14.17 -4.02
C PHE A 146 4.62 12.97 -3.12
N HIS A 147 5.73 12.28 -3.37
CA HIS A 147 6.27 11.33 -2.42
C HIS A 147 6.95 12.08 -1.27
N LYS A 148 6.38 11.97 -0.08
CA LYS A 148 6.86 12.64 1.15
C LYS A 148 7.60 11.69 2.07
N ASN A 149 7.52 10.38 1.78
CA ASN A 149 8.20 9.30 2.48
C ASN A 149 8.73 8.25 1.51
N GLY A 150 9.70 7.47 1.97
CA GLY A 150 10.24 6.33 1.25
C GLY A 150 10.22 5.07 2.10
N PHE A 151 9.87 3.94 1.49
CA PHE A 151 9.75 2.66 2.19
C PHE A 151 10.57 1.56 1.52
N THR A 152 11.04 0.65 2.34
CA THR A 152 11.43 -0.72 1.99
C THR A 152 10.53 -1.66 2.79
N PRO A 153 10.44 -2.96 2.45
CA PRO A 153 9.67 -3.90 3.27
C PRO A 153 10.10 -3.91 4.74
N ARG A 154 11.42 -3.79 5.02
CA ARG A 154 11.96 -3.74 6.38
C ARG A 154 11.53 -2.45 7.10
N ARG A 155 11.75 -1.29 6.49
CA ARG A 155 11.32 -0.01 7.07
C ARG A 155 9.82 0.02 7.34
N LEU A 156 9.01 -0.56 6.45
CA LEU A 156 7.57 -0.67 6.67
C LEU A 156 7.28 -1.47 7.94
N ALA A 157 7.91 -2.64 8.12
CA ALA A 157 7.74 -3.46 9.32
C ALA A 157 8.08 -2.68 10.60
N ASP A 158 9.24 -1.98 10.61
CA ASP A 158 9.69 -1.18 11.76
C ASP A 158 8.70 -0.05 12.10
N VAL A 159 8.09 0.56 11.08
CA VAL A 159 7.14 1.67 11.22
C VAL A 159 5.75 1.18 11.68
N LEU A 160 5.33 -0.02 11.31
CA LEU A 160 4.03 -0.60 11.68
C LEU A 160 4.01 -1.15 13.11
N GLU A 161 5.12 -1.67 13.60
CA GLU A 161 5.22 -2.38 14.87
C GLU A 161 4.71 -1.59 16.10
N PRO A 162 5.02 -0.28 16.25
CA PRO A 162 4.50 0.53 17.38
C PRO A 162 2.98 0.66 17.42
N PHE A 163 2.29 0.40 16.30
CA PHE A 163 0.83 0.48 16.17
C PHE A 163 0.14 -0.89 16.31
N GLY A 164 0.89 -1.92 16.73
CA GLY A 164 0.37 -3.28 16.87
C GLY A 164 0.08 -3.98 15.54
N LEU A 165 0.68 -3.50 14.46
CA LEU A 165 0.56 -4.07 13.11
C LEU A 165 1.83 -4.85 12.79
N HIS A 166 1.78 -6.18 12.89
CA HIS A 166 2.92 -7.06 12.68
C HIS A 166 2.99 -7.54 11.23
N GLN A 167 4.08 -7.18 10.50
CA GLN A 167 4.26 -7.64 9.12
C GLN A 167 4.58 -9.13 9.07
N GLU A 168 3.68 -9.91 8.47
CA GLU A 168 3.82 -11.37 8.35
C GLU A 168 4.44 -11.80 7.02
N TRP A 169 4.28 -10.98 5.97
CA TRP A 169 4.74 -11.34 4.63
C TRP A 169 4.98 -10.11 3.77
N HIS A 170 5.91 -10.21 2.83
CA HIS A 170 6.11 -9.24 1.76
C HIS A 170 6.66 -9.89 0.48
N TYR A 171 6.53 -9.17 -0.63
CA TYR A 171 7.13 -9.53 -1.91
C TYR A 171 7.57 -8.27 -2.67
N ARG A 172 8.82 -8.23 -3.14
CA ARG A 172 9.34 -7.16 -3.99
C ARG A 172 8.97 -7.41 -5.47
N GLY A 173 8.70 -6.35 -6.23
CA GLY A 173 8.34 -6.44 -7.65
C GLY A 173 6.84 -6.64 -7.92
N TYR A 174 5.97 -6.25 -6.99
CA TYR A 174 4.51 -6.25 -7.15
C TYR A 174 3.91 -4.89 -6.78
N PRO A 175 2.93 -4.39 -7.52
CA PRO A 175 2.52 -4.85 -8.85
C PRO A 175 3.61 -4.59 -9.91
N ARG A 176 3.57 -5.30 -11.05
CA ARG A 176 4.48 -5.01 -12.17
C ARG A 176 4.11 -3.67 -12.78
N ARG A 177 4.82 -2.64 -12.33
CA ARG A 177 4.67 -1.25 -12.78
C ARG A 177 6.02 -0.72 -13.25
N PRO A 178 6.04 0.37 -14.00
CA PRO A 178 7.28 1.07 -14.30
C PRO A 178 8.09 1.39 -13.04
N THR A 179 7.44 1.90 -11.99
CA THR A 179 8.07 2.13 -10.68
C THR A 179 8.21 0.81 -9.92
N PRO A 180 9.46 0.41 -9.56
CA PRO A 180 9.68 -0.76 -8.73
C PRO A 180 8.95 -0.62 -7.39
N SER A 181 8.16 -1.62 -7.05
CA SER A 181 7.31 -1.59 -5.86
C SER A 181 7.36 -2.92 -5.11
N PHE A 182 6.92 -2.91 -3.87
CA PHE A 182 6.67 -4.11 -3.10
C PHE A 182 5.21 -4.16 -2.65
N ILE A 183 4.79 -5.32 -2.17
CA ILE A 183 3.57 -5.51 -1.42
C ILE A 183 3.89 -6.20 -0.10
N ALA A 184 3.22 -5.80 0.97
CA ALA A 184 3.34 -6.40 2.29
C ALA A 184 1.95 -6.64 2.90
N ILE A 185 1.88 -7.63 3.77
CA ILE A 185 0.69 -7.92 4.57
C ILE A 185 1.12 -7.92 6.03
N ALA A 186 0.43 -7.09 6.82
CA ALA A 186 0.60 -7.04 8.26
C ALA A 186 -0.72 -7.41 8.96
N ARG A 187 -0.62 -8.01 10.13
CA ARG A 187 -1.75 -8.39 10.96
C ARG A 187 -1.82 -7.50 12.19
N LYS A 188 -3.04 -7.04 12.53
CA LYS A 188 -3.28 -6.42 13.84
C LYS A 188 -3.19 -7.48 14.94
N ARG A 189 -2.36 -7.22 15.95
CA ARG A 189 -2.30 -8.05 17.16
C ARG A 189 -3.63 -8.02 17.92
N SER A 190 -3.90 -9.11 18.62
CA SER A 190 -5.07 -9.23 19.51
C SER A 190 -4.93 -8.35 20.73
#